data_2041581a0901de7ada30fd9ad7c2c9ae
#
_entry.id   2041581a0901de7ada30fd9ad7c2c9ae
#
_cell.length_a   1.000
_cell.length_b   1.000
_cell.length_c   1.000
_cell.angle_alpha   90.00
_cell.angle_beta   90.00
_cell.angle_gamma   90.00
#
_symmetry.space_group_name_H-M   'P 1'
#
loop_
_entity.id
_entity.type
_entity.pdbx_description
1 polymer ?
#
loop_
_entity_poly.entity_id
_entity_poly.type
_entity_poly.pdbx_seq_one_letter_code
_entity_poly.pdbx_strand_id
1 'polypeptide(L)'
;MKAGLVSELTGKNYNYPSMSKQYRMSTNKRVFFGPWESYFLLAEAAVKGWKVPGTAKSNYESGVTASFEYHGLLSQVGDYLSSQKYNRVGTSVAFDHTTEAKSYTIRYTDPYTKEVKSRTYEYPHNSIYRNGAYNNDALTKIITQKYIAQVPWLPEEAWSDHRRLGLPFFENQAVEIGRASCRERV
;
A
#
# COMPACT_ATOMS: atom_id res chain seq x y z
N MET A 1 18.87 -3.01 1.71
CA MET A 1 20.15 -2.40 1.30
C MET A 1 20.10 -0.93 1.66
N LYS A 2 21.05 -0.41 2.43
CA LYS A 2 21.08 1.03 2.75
C LYS A 2 21.46 1.81 1.49
N ALA A 3 20.74 2.86 1.19
CA ALA A 3 20.95 3.66 -0.01
C ALA A 3 22.40 4.18 -0.17
N GLY A 4 23.06 4.52 0.93
CA GLY A 4 24.47 4.93 0.94
C GLY A 4 25.44 3.87 0.44
N LEU A 5 25.17 2.60 0.71
CA LEU A 5 26.06 1.51 0.34
C LEU A 5 26.18 1.32 -1.19
N VAL A 6 25.11 1.64 -1.93
CA VAL A 6 25.10 1.50 -3.38
C VAL A 6 25.87 2.65 -4.05
N SER A 7 25.76 3.87 -3.53
CA SER A 7 26.53 5.01 -4.04
C SER A 7 28.03 4.86 -3.77
N GLU A 8 28.40 4.33 -2.61
CA GLU A 8 29.78 4.03 -2.25
C GLU A 8 30.39 2.94 -3.16
N LEU A 9 29.60 1.91 -3.49
CA LEU A 9 30.08 0.78 -4.30
C LEU A 9 30.18 1.13 -5.80
N THR A 10 29.37 2.06 -6.29
CA THR A 10 29.33 2.37 -7.72
C THR A 10 30.07 3.63 -8.09
N GLY A 11 30.43 4.47 -7.13
CA GLY A 11 31.07 5.77 -7.37
C GLY A 11 30.28 6.73 -8.26
N LYS A 12 28.99 6.42 -8.48
CA LYS A 12 28.07 7.17 -9.32
C LYS A 12 26.94 7.74 -8.50
N ASN A 13 26.50 8.95 -8.85
CA ASN A 13 25.24 9.49 -8.33
C ASN A 13 24.11 8.52 -8.70
N TYR A 14 23.52 7.94 -7.68
CA TYR A 14 22.44 6.99 -7.89
C TYR A 14 21.15 7.73 -8.27
N ASN A 15 20.63 7.43 -9.45
CA ASN A 15 19.34 7.96 -9.86
C ASN A 15 18.23 7.21 -9.13
N TYR A 16 17.80 7.76 -7.99
CA TYR A 16 16.62 7.24 -7.30
C TYR A 16 15.35 7.44 -8.14
N PRO A 17 14.41 6.51 -8.08
CA PRO A 17 13.09 6.76 -8.63
C PRO A 17 12.55 8.08 -8.08
N SER A 18 12.23 9.00 -8.95
CA SER A 18 11.67 10.29 -8.58
C SER A 18 10.26 10.42 -9.14
N MET A 19 9.47 11.24 -8.47
CA MET A 19 8.13 11.57 -8.95
C MET A 19 8.21 12.14 -10.37
N SER A 20 7.30 11.71 -11.24
CA SER A 20 7.21 12.20 -12.62
C SER A 20 7.18 13.74 -12.68
N LYS A 21 7.83 14.32 -13.69
CA LYS A 21 7.92 15.77 -13.88
C LYS A 21 6.54 16.44 -13.83
N GLN A 22 5.54 15.81 -14.42
CA GLN A 22 4.15 16.32 -14.45
C GLN A 22 3.59 16.57 -13.05
N TYR A 23 3.93 15.77 -12.04
CA TYR A 23 3.47 15.97 -10.65
C TYR A 23 4.30 17.00 -9.87
N ARG A 24 5.49 17.37 -10.37
CA ARG A 24 6.40 18.32 -9.71
C ARG A 24 6.25 19.76 -10.20
N MET A 25 5.48 20.01 -11.25
CA MET A 25 5.30 21.35 -11.80
C MET A 25 4.47 22.22 -10.86
N SER A 26 4.88 23.46 -10.68
CA SER A 26 4.18 24.44 -9.84
C SER A 26 2.77 24.79 -10.35
N THR A 27 2.54 24.61 -11.66
CA THR A 27 1.25 24.85 -12.32
C THR A 27 0.29 23.67 -12.18
N ASN A 28 0.71 22.55 -11.58
CA ASN A 28 -0.11 21.37 -11.47
C ASN A 28 -1.22 21.57 -10.41
N LYS A 29 -2.43 21.12 -10.74
CA LYS A 29 -3.53 21.08 -9.78
C LYS A 29 -3.23 20.06 -8.70
N ARG A 30 -3.31 20.46 -7.45
CA ARG A 30 -3.18 19.56 -6.31
C ARG A 30 -4.56 19.10 -5.86
N VAL A 31 -4.70 17.80 -5.63
CA VAL A 31 -5.90 17.25 -5.02
C VAL A 31 -5.85 17.56 -3.52
N PHE A 32 -6.86 18.24 -3.04
CA PHE A 32 -7.07 18.49 -1.62
C PHE A 32 -7.99 17.42 -1.01
N PHE A 33 -9.00 16.99 -1.76
CA PHE A 33 -9.94 15.94 -1.40
C PHE A 33 -10.48 15.31 -2.68
N GLY A 34 -10.39 13.99 -2.82
CA GLY A 34 -10.89 13.26 -3.97
C GLY A 34 -12.14 12.45 -3.63
N PRO A 35 -13.02 12.14 -4.60
CA PRO A 35 -14.22 11.34 -4.36
C PRO A 35 -13.91 9.95 -3.82
N TRP A 36 -12.76 9.37 -4.16
CA TRP A 36 -12.29 8.09 -3.61
C TRP A 36 -12.17 8.11 -2.10
N GLU A 37 -11.83 9.26 -1.50
CA GLU A 37 -11.68 9.40 -0.06
C GLU A 37 -13.01 9.09 0.65
N SER A 38 -14.11 9.70 0.19
CA SER A 38 -15.44 9.43 0.73
C SER A 38 -15.84 7.96 0.59
N TYR A 39 -15.59 7.36 -0.56
CA TYR A 39 -15.93 5.96 -0.79
C TYR A 39 -15.12 5.01 0.10
N PHE A 40 -13.83 5.22 0.28
CA PHE A 40 -13.03 4.39 1.17
C PHE A 40 -13.40 4.57 2.64
N LEU A 41 -13.77 5.77 3.07
CA LEU A 41 -14.30 6.00 4.42
C LEU A 41 -15.62 5.27 4.65
N LEU A 42 -16.54 5.29 3.67
CA LEU A 42 -17.79 4.53 3.72
C LEU A 42 -17.52 3.01 3.74
N ALA A 43 -16.55 2.54 2.95
CA ALA A 43 -16.17 1.13 2.94
C ALA A 43 -15.60 0.69 4.32
N GLU A 44 -14.73 1.50 4.91
CA GLU A 44 -14.20 1.23 6.26
C GLU A 44 -15.31 1.23 7.31
N ALA A 45 -16.21 2.21 7.28
CA ALA A 45 -17.34 2.29 8.21
C ALA A 45 -18.26 1.06 8.09
N ALA A 46 -18.54 0.61 6.85
CA ALA A 46 -19.32 -0.60 6.63
C ALA A 46 -18.65 -1.85 7.19
N VAL A 47 -17.33 -2.01 7.04
CA VAL A 47 -16.56 -3.12 7.65
C VAL A 47 -16.62 -3.09 9.17
N LYS A 48 -16.69 -1.90 9.76
CA LYS A 48 -16.85 -1.72 11.21
C LYS A 48 -18.30 -1.92 11.71
N GLY A 49 -19.22 -2.26 10.82
CA GLY A 49 -20.62 -2.51 11.15
C GLY A 49 -21.47 -1.24 11.32
N TRP A 50 -21.00 -0.09 10.87
CA TRP A 50 -21.77 1.14 10.89
C TRP A 50 -22.81 1.14 9.77
N LYS A 51 -23.96 1.74 10.04
CA LYS A 51 -25.01 1.90 9.03
C LYS A 51 -24.63 3.03 8.08
N VAL A 52 -24.21 2.66 6.88
CA VAL A 52 -23.81 3.58 5.81
C VAL A 52 -24.48 3.19 4.49
N PRO A 53 -24.57 4.10 3.51
CA PRO A 53 -25.04 3.76 2.17
C PRO A 53 -24.12 2.73 1.50
N GLY A 54 -24.71 1.73 0.84
CA GLY A 54 -23.98 0.68 0.13
C GLY A 54 -23.36 -0.37 1.05
N THR A 55 -22.60 -1.25 0.45
CA THR A 55 -21.83 -2.30 1.14
C THR A 55 -20.35 -1.93 1.19
N ALA A 56 -19.57 -2.61 2.05
CA ALA A 56 -18.13 -2.43 2.08
C ALA A 56 -17.50 -2.67 0.71
N LYS A 57 -17.94 -3.72 0.01
CA LYS A 57 -17.48 -4.05 -1.36
C LYS A 57 -17.83 -2.96 -2.36
N SER A 58 -19.11 -2.55 -2.43
CA SER A 58 -19.54 -1.56 -3.43
C SER A 58 -18.84 -0.21 -3.23
N ASN A 59 -18.67 0.22 -1.99
CA ASN A 59 -17.94 1.45 -1.69
C ASN A 59 -16.43 1.33 -2.00
N TYR A 60 -15.82 0.18 -1.70
CA TYR A 60 -14.43 -0.09 -2.08
C TYR A 60 -14.20 -0.02 -3.59
N GLU A 61 -15.05 -0.72 -4.36
CA GLU A 61 -14.97 -0.74 -5.83
C GLU A 61 -15.22 0.66 -6.42
N SER A 62 -16.16 1.42 -5.85
CA SER A 62 -16.40 2.82 -6.25
C SER A 62 -15.20 3.72 -5.95
N GLY A 63 -14.54 3.52 -4.83
CA GLY A 63 -13.32 4.28 -4.48
C GLY A 63 -12.18 4.02 -5.46
N VAL A 64 -11.92 2.76 -5.80
CA VAL A 64 -10.93 2.39 -6.81
C VAL A 64 -11.31 2.97 -8.17
N THR A 65 -12.58 2.83 -8.59
CA THR A 65 -13.06 3.35 -9.87
C THR A 65 -12.88 4.85 -9.97
N ALA A 66 -13.23 5.61 -8.93
CA ALA A 66 -13.06 7.06 -8.90
C ALA A 66 -11.59 7.49 -9.03
N SER A 67 -10.68 6.74 -8.41
CA SER A 67 -9.23 6.98 -8.56
C SER A 67 -8.75 6.70 -9.99
N PHE A 68 -9.20 5.61 -10.59
CA PHE A 68 -8.87 5.26 -11.99
C PHE A 68 -9.43 6.28 -12.98
N GLU A 69 -10.65 6.75 -12.75
CA GLU A 69 -11.28 7.80 -13.57
C GLU A 69 -10.47 9.09 -13.53
N TYR A 70 -10.05 9.53 -12.34
CA TYR A 70 -9.20 10.71 -12.17
C TYR A 70 -7.90 10.63 -12.95
N HIS A 71 -7.30 9.43 -13.03
CA HIS A 71 -6.06 9.20 -13.78
C HIS A 71 -6.28 8.85 -15.27
N GLY A 72 -7.52 8.83 -15.76
CA GLY A 72 -7.82 8.48 -17.16
C GLY A 72 -7.62 7.01 -17.50
N LEU A 73 -7.70 6.12 -16.50
CA LEU A 73 -7.44 4.68 -16.64
C LEU A 73 -8.70 3.82 -16.49
N LEU A 74 -9.87 4.40 -16.68
CA LEU A 74 -11.16 3.75 -16.40
C LEU A 74 -11.34 2.42 -17.15
N SER A 75 -10.78 2.30 -18.36
CA SER A 75 -10.83 1.06 -19.16
C SER A 75 -10.11 -0.14 -18.51
N GLN A 76 -9.22 0.10 -17.57
CA GLN A 76 -8.41 -0.93 -16.91
C GLN A 76 -8.97 -1.33 -15.54
N VAL A 77 -9.99 -0.64 -15.04
CA VAL A 77 -10.50 -0.82 -13.68
C VAL A 77 -11.09 -2.22 -13.46
N GLY A 78 -11.76 -2.80 -14.46
CA GLY A 78 -12.35 -4.14 -14.36
C GLY A 78 -11.31 -5.23 -14.13
N ASP A 79 -10.26 -5.23 -14.93
CA ASP A 79 -9.14 -6.18 -14.79
C ASP A 79 -8.42 -5.99 -13.46
N TYR A 80 -8.26 -4.74 -13.02
CA TYR A 80 -7.64 -4.43 -11.75
C TYR A 80 -8.45 -4.96 -10.57
N LEU A 81 -9.77 -4.66 -10.52
CA LEU A 81 -10.66 -5.09 -9.44
C LEU A 81 -10.84 -6.61 -9.35
N SER A 82 -10.69 -7.34 -10.47
CA SER A 82 -10.74 -8.79 -10.49
C SER A 82 -9.43 -9.49 -10.12
N SER A 83 -8.35 -8.74 -9.96
CA SER A 83 -7.02 -9.29 -9.73
C SER A 83 -6.89 -9.94 -8.35
N GLN A 84 -6.58 -11.24 -8.34
CA GLN A 84 -6.25 -12.02 -7.14
C GLN A 84 -4.75 -12.09 -6.86
N LYS A 85 -3.93 -11.42 -7.66
CA LYS A 85 -2.49 -11.39 -7.46
C LYS A 85 -2.14 -10.61 -6.21
N TYR A 86 -1.29 -11.19 -5.38
CA TYR A 86 -0.77 -10.52 -4.19
C TYR A 86 0.28 -9.48 -4.55
N ASN A 87 0.21 -8.35 -3.89
CA ASN A 87 1.32 -7.41 -3.85
C ASN A 87 2.45 -7.97 -2.95
N ARG A 88 3.54 -7.22 -2.79
CA ARG A 88 4.70 -7.67 -2.02
C ARG A 88 4.47 -7.81 -0.51
N VAL A 89 3.34 -7.38 -0.02
CA VAL A 89 2.95 -7.50 1.40
C VAL A 89 1.78 -8.48 1.61
N GLY A 90 1.38 -9.20 0.57
CA GLY A 90 0.38 -10.26 0.67
C GLY A 90 -1.07 -9.81 0.53
N THR A 91 -1.31 -8.60 0.02
CA THR A 91 -2.65 -8.07 -0.21
C THR A 91 -3.01 -8.14 -1.69
N SER A 92 -4.17 -8.70 -2.03
CA SER A 92 -4.74 -8.70 -3.38
C SER A 92 -5.80 -7.62 -3.54
N VAL A 93 -6.15 -7.30 -4.79
CA VAL A 93 -7.13 -6.26 -5.09
C VAL A 93 -8.56 -6.78 -5.02
N ALA A 94 -8.84 -7.97 -5.59
CA ALA A 94 -10.19 -8.51 -5.61
C ALA A 94 -10.78 -8.62 -4.20
N PHE A 95 -11.89 -7.93 -3.97
CA PHE A 95 -12.45 -7.77 -2.61
C PHE A 95 -12.82 -9.11 -1.96
N ASP A 96 -13.42 -10.00 -2.73
CA ASP A 96 -13.89 -11.31 -2.26
C ASP A 96 -12.77 -12.35 -2.13
N HIS A 97 -11.57 -12.07 -2.62
CA HIS A 97 -10.41 -12.95 -2.49
C HIS A 97 -9.74 -12.75 -1.14
N THR A 98 -10.17 -13.50 -0.13
CA THR A 98 -9.71 -13.39 1.27
C THR A 98 -8.66 -14.42 1.67
N THR A 99 -8.18 -15.24 0.72
CA THR A 99 -7.12 -16.21 1.00
C THR A 99 -5.84 -15.49 1.41
N GLU A 100 -5.26 -15.91 2.54
CA GLU A 100 -4.01 -15.33 3.05
C GLU A 100 -2.80 -15.88 2.31
N ALA A 101 -1.93 -14.99 1.90
CA ALA A 101 -0.62 -15.38 1.36
C ALA A 101 0.34 -15.73 2.50
N LYS A 102 1.06 -16.84 2.37
CA LYS A 102 1.99 -17.31 3.41
C LYS A 102 3.40 -16.75 3.22
N SER A 103 3.92 -16.83 2.01
CA SER A 103 5.28 -16.40 1.70
C SER A 103 5.40 -16.03 0.22
N TYR A 104 6.47 -15.32 -0.11
CA TYR A 104 6.85 -15.04 -1.48
C TYR A 104 8.34 -15.25 -1.68
N THR A 105 8.74 -15.61 -2.90
CA THR A 105 10.13 -15.84 -3.25
C THR A 105 10.60 -14.79 -4.25
N ILE A 106 11.66 -14.09 -3.89
CA ILE A 106 12.34 -13.13 -4.76
C ILE A 106 13.55 -13.81 -5.40
N ARG A 107 13.67 -13.66 -6.71
CA ARG A 107 14.91 -13.97 -7.44
C ARG A 107 15.68 -12.70 -7.68
N TYR A 108 16.95 -12.71 -7.42
CA TYR A 108 17.84 -11.56 -7.62
C TYR A 108 19.19 -12.03 -8.12
N THR A 109 19.87 -11.16 -8.85
CA THR A 109 21.28 -11.40 -9.23
C THR A 109 22.17 -10.79 -8.15
N ASP A 110 23.00 -11.61 -7.55
CA ASP A 110 23.98 -11.16 -6.56
C ASP A 110 24.94 -10.16 -7.23
N PRO A 111 25.05 -8.93 -6.72
CA PRO A 111 25.88 -7.90 -7.37
C PRO A 111 27.37 -8.22 -7.37
N TYR A 112 27.84 -9.09 -6.47
CA TYR A 112 29.23 -9.47 -6.35
C TYR A 112 29.56 -10.73 -7.16
N THR A 113 28.81 -11.81 -6.95
CA THR A 113 29.08 -13.10 -7.60
C THR A 113 28.45 -13.20 -9.00
N LYS A 114 27.52 -12.29 -9.35
CA LYS A 114 26.71 -12.34 -10.59
C LYS A 114 25.84 -13.58 -10.72
N GLU A 115 25.73 -14.38 -9.69
CA GLU A 115 24.88 -15.56 -9.66
C GLU A 115 23.42 -15.18 -9.41
N VAL A 116 22.51 -15.93 -10.00
CA VAL A 116 21.08 -15.80 -9.70
C VAL A 116 20.76 -16.56 -8.43
N LYS A 117 20.34 -15.83 -7.40
CA LYS A 117 19.93 -16.38 -6.10
C LYS A 117 18.45 -16.18 -5.88
N SER A 118 17.87 -16.98 -5.00
CA SER A 118 16.49 -16.81 -4.55
C SER A 118 16.43 -16.77 -3.03
N ARG A 119 15.50 -15.99 -2.50
CA ARG A 119 15.23 -15.92 -1.07
C ARG A 119 13.74 -15.89 -0.84
N THR A 120 13.24 -16.73 0.05
CA THR A 120 11.84 -16.76 0.48
C THR A 120 11.67 -15.91 1.73
N TYR A 121 10.65 -15.06 1.69
CA TYR A 121 10.24 -14.20 2.80
C TYR A 121 8.81 -14.56 3.20
N GLU A 122 8.56 -14.53 4.49
CA GLU A 122 7.19 -14.56 5.00
C GLU A 122 6.56 -13.18 4.88
N TYR A 123 5.25 -13.16 4.64
CA TYR A 123 4.52 -11.90 4.62
C TYR A 123 4.43 -11.32 6.03
N PRO A 124 4.44 -9.98 6.15
CA PRO A 124 4.38 -9.32 7.45
C PRO A 124 3.05 -9.60 8.16
N HIS A 125 3.13 -9.74 9.47
CA HIS A 125 1.96 -9.82 10.34
C HIS A 125 1.94 -8.62 11.28
N ASN A 126 0.80 -7.94 11.38
CA ASN A 126 0.64 -6.83 12.29
C ASN A 126 -0.22 -7.22 13.50
N SER A 127 0.40 -7.78 14.51
CA SER A 127 -0.27 -8.14 15.77
C SER A 127 -0.46 -6.98 16.74
N ILE A 128 0.13 -5.81 16.46
CA ILE A 128 0.13 -4.68 17.41
C ILE A 128 -1.17 -3.88 17.32
N TYR A 129 -1.56 -3.52 16.09
CA TYR A 129 -2.73 -2.65 15.86
C TYR A 129 -4.02 -3.42 15.61
N ARG A 130 -3.89 -4.66 15.19
CA ARG A 130 -5.03 -5.54 14.90
C ARG A 130 -4.73 -6.92 15.44
N ASN A 131 -5.43 -7.33 16.43
CA ASN A 131 -5.30 -8.66 17.05
C ASN A 131 -5.44 -9.74 15.96
N GLY A 132 -4.31 -10.33 15.52
CA GLY A 132 -4.29 -11.28 14.43
C GLY A 132 -4.56 -10.67 13.05
N ALA A 133 -3.99 -9.50 12.76
CA ALA A 133 -4.22 -8.82 11.48
C ALA A 133 -3.84 -9.70 10.29
N TYR A 134 -4.76 -9.81 9.40
CA TYR A 134 -4.63 -10.53 8.14
C TYR A 134 -4.11 -9.59 7.06
N ASN A 135 -3.28 -10.13 6.17
CA ASN A 135 -2.72 -9.34 5.08
C ASN A 135 -3.69 -9.14 3.92
N ASN A 136 -4.77 -9.92 3.88
CA ASN A 136 -5.70 -9.95 2.75
C ASN A 136 -7.18 -9.82 3.15
N ASP A 137 -7.47 -9.28 4.32
CA ASP A 137 -8.84 -9.00 4.74
C ASP A 137 -9.41 -7.71 4.12
N ALA A 138 -10.71 -7.49 4.28
CA ALA A 138 -11.41 -6.36 3.71
C ALA A 138 -10.82 -5.01 4.16
N LEU A 139 -10.51 -4.84 5.44
CA LEU A 139 -9.98 -3.57 5.95
C LEU A 139 -8.57 -3.30 5.41
N THR A 140 -7.72 -4.31 5.34
CA THR A 140 -6.37 -4.19 4.76
C THR A 140 -6.43 -3.78 3.28
N LYS A 141 -7.36 -4.36 2.50
CA LYS A 141 -7.59 -3.98 1.10
C LYS A 141 -8.04 -2.53 0.97
N ILE A 142 -9.04 -2.12 1.76
CA ILE A 142 -9.59 -0.75 1.74
C ILE A 142 -8.47 0.26 2.01
N ILE A 143 -7.71 0.08 3.08
CA ILE A 143 -6.67 1.03 3.46
C ILE A 143 -5.48 1.00 2.47
N THR A 144 -5.16 -0.16 1.91
CA THR A 144 -4.14 -0.27 0.87
C THR A 144 -4.54 0.51 -0.39
N GLN A 145 -5.78 0.38 -0.86
CA GLN A 145 -6.25 1.11 -2.03
C GLN A 145 -6.45 2.60 -1.75
N LYS A 146 -6.90 2.95 -0.55
CA LYS A 146 -6.95 4.35 -0.09
C LYS A 146 -5.57 4.99 -0.15
N TYR A 147 -4.56 4.33 0.41
CA TYR A 147 -3.17 4.78 0.35
C TYR A 147 -2.69 5.02 -1.09
N ILE A 148 -2.95 4.07 -2.00
CA ILE A 148 -2.56 4.21 -3.41
C ILE A 148 -3.25 5.40 -4.06
N ALA A 149 -4.54 5.60 -3.81
CA ALA A 149 -5.31 6.71 -4.34
C ALA A 149 -4.89 8.09 -3.78
N GLN A 150 -4.35 8.12 -2.57
CA GLN A 150 -3.85 9.35 -1.91
C GLN A 150 -2.48 9.81 -2.46
N VAL A 151 -1.69 8.92 -3.04
CA VAL A 151 -0.39 9.27 -3.61
C VAL A 151 -0.56 10.09 -4.90
N PRO A 152 0.18 11.20 -5.06
CA PRO A 152 1.19 11.76 -4.15
C PRO A 152 0.69 12.92 -3.28
N TRP A 153 -0.61 13.17 -3.21
CA TRP A 153 -1.16 14.44 -2.74
C TRP A 153 -1.44 14.52 -1.23
N LEU A 154 -1.78 13.39 -0.61
CA LEU A 154 -2.30 13.33 0.76
C LEU A 154 -1.43 12.44 1.68
N PRO A 155 -0.12 12.71 1.82
CA PRO A 155 0.76 11.87 2.61
C PRO A 155 0.44 11.93 4.12
N GLU A 156 -0.08 13.04 4.63
CA GLU A 156 -0.48 13.19 6.03
C GLU A 156 -1.67 12.31 6.37
N GLU A 157 -2.64 12.19 5.46
CA GLU A 157 -3.80 11.32 5.64
C GLU A 157 -3.37 9.85 5.63
N ALA A 158 -2.48 9.48 4.71
CA ALA A 158 -1.90 8.14 4.65
C ALA A 158 -1.11 7.80 5.93
N TRP A 159 -0.36 8.75 6.45
CA TRP A 159 0.37 8.61 7.71
C TRP A 159 -0.57 8.46 8.90
N SER A 160 -1.65 9.24 8.95
CA SER A 160 -2.68 9.15 9.99
C SER A 160 -3.35 7.78 10.01
N ASP A 161 -3.70 7.24 8.84
CA ASP A 161 -4.25 5.89 8.72
C ASP A 161 -3.25 4.83 9.18
N HIS A 162 -1.99 4.97 8.81
CA HIS A 162 -0.95 4.04 9.25
C HIS A 162 -0.76 4.05 10.76
N ARG A 163 -0.76 5.22 11.39
CA ARG A 163 -0.67 5.33 12.86
C ARG A 163 -1.90 4.76 13.56
N ARG A 164 -3.07 4.94 12.98
CA ARG A 164 -4.36 4.50 13.56
C ARG A 164 -4.55 2.99 13.47
N LEU A 165 -4.13 2.37 12.37
CA LEU A 165 -4.46 0.99 12.03
C LEU A 165 -3.24 0.07 11.83
N GLY A 166 -2.04 0.62 11.72
CA GLY A 166 -0.86 -0.14 11.27
C GLY A 166 -0.96 -0.56 9.80
N LEU A 167 -1.84 0.07 9.02
CA LEU A 167 -2.10 -0.21 7.62
C LEU A 167 -1.87 1.04 6.76
N PRO A 168 -1.51 0.88 5.48
CA PRO A 168 -1.21 -0.40 4.83
C PRO A 168 0.08 -1.02 5.34
N PHE A 169 0.28 -2.30 5.05
CA PHE A 169 1.57 -2.91 5.26
C PHE A 169 2.58 -2.38 4.25
N PHE A 170 3.79 -2.07 4.70
CA PHE A 170 4.89 -1.68 3.84
C PHE A 170 5.88 -2.82 3.68
N GLU A 171 6.46 -2.93 2.49
CA GLU A 171 7.46 -3.96 2.17
C GLU A 171 8.70 -3.87 3.06
N ASN A 172 9.08 -2.65 3.40
CA ASN A 172 10.25 -2.42 4.22
C ASN A 172 9.87 -2.49 5.71
N GLN A 173 10.05 -3.65 6.29
CA GLN A 173 9.97 -3.82 7.73
C GLN A 173 11.23 -3.22 8.39
N ALA A 174 11.32 -1.92 8.40
CA ALA A 174 12.26 -1.20 9.27
C ALA A 174 11.81 -1.32 10.75
N VAL A 175 11.62 -2.49 11.17
CA VAL A 175 10.52 -2.97 11.94
C VAL A 175 10.81 -3.02 13.42
N GLU A 176 12.03 -3.21 13.83
CA GLU A 176 12.28 -3.46 15.24
C GLU A 176 12.66 -2.18 16.00
N ILE A 177 13.36 -1.28 15.36
CA ILE A 177 13.79 -0.02 16.00
C ILE A 177 12.60 0.92 16.24
N GLY A 178 11.68 1.02 15.28
CA GLY A 178 10.48 1.87 15.43
C GLY A 178 9.48 1.34 16.44
N ARG A 179 9.36 0.04 16.59
CA ARG A 179 8.46 -0.60 17.57
C ARG A 179 8.91 -0.37 19.02
N ALA A 180 10.20 -0.45 19.29
CA ALA A 180 10.74 -0.20 20.63
C ALA A 180 10.43 1.24 21.07
N SER A 181 10.66 2.23 20.22
CA SER A 181 10.43 3.64 20.54
C SER A 181 8.95 4.02 20.71
N CYS A 182 8.03 3.33 20.05
CA CYS A 182 6.59 3.56 20.22
C CYS A 182 6.02 2.90 21.47
N ARG A 183 6.57 1.76 21.90
CA ARG A 183 6.11 1.07 23.12
C ARG A 183 6.52 1.75 24.41
N GLU A 184 7.64 2.47 24.41
CA GLU A 184 8.14 3.14 25.62
C GLU A 184 7.45 4.49 25.90
N ARG A 185 6.54 4.94 25.03
CA ARG A 185 5.87 6.25 25.16
C ARG A 185 4.38 6.17 25.44
N VAL A 186 3.84 4.99 25.80
CA VAL A 186 2.43 4.84 26.21
C VAL A 186 2.35 4.41 27.66
#